data_121b9d88d5bad6700fad8e2fbf8813d0
#
_entry.id   121b9d88d5bad6700fad8e2fbf8813d0
#
_cell.length_a   1.000
_cell.length_b   1.000
_cell.length_c   1.000
_cell.angle_alpha   90.00
_cell.angle_beta   90.00
_cell.angle_gamma   90.00
#
_symmetry.space_group_name_H-M   'P 1'
#
loop_
_entity.id
_entity.type
_entity.pdbx_description
1 polymer ?
#
loop_
_entity_poly.entity_id
_entity_poly.type
_entity_poly.pdbx_seq_one_letter_code
_entity_poly.pdbx_strand_id
1 'polypeptide(L)'
;MISSLKDSPLFRGMTGEDIECCLKCSHAQSVRYDKDEMIFCQGDAPEKLSVLIDGAVAVCNDSTDGRRSIVASIEKPGELFGEVFVFLGQKEYEHYAQAAVPSRILHIPREYFYSTCGKACVYHAKLIANMLAIFAQKAYYLNQKIQIISCATLRQKIAKILLEYGKAGESPAITMNREEMADFLNVARPSLSRELMRMQEEGLVKVTKRGIFVPDSLALRKIL
;
A
#
# COMPACT_ATOMS: atom_id res chain seq x y z
N MET A 1 19.34 3.50 9.54
CA MET A 1 18.20 4.44 9.49
C MET A 1 18.13 5.17 8.16
N ILE A 2 19.07 6.04 7.81
CA ILE A 2 19.00 6.83 6.57
C ILE A 2 19.00 5.95 5.32
N SER A 3 19.79 4.87 5.29
CA SER A 3 19.77 3.92 4.17
C SER A 3 18.39 3.31 3.92
N SER A 4 17.68 2.92 4.98
CA SER A 4 16.33 2.36 4.88
C SER A 4 15.28 3.41 4.45
N LEU A 5 15.53 4.70 4.76
CA LEU A 5 14.62 5.80 4.39
C LEU A 5 14.84 6.29 2.94
N LYS A 6 16.02 6.06 2.33
CA LYS A 6 16.29 6.46 0.95
C LYS A 6 15.36 5.77 -0.06
N ASP A 7 14.94 4.55 0.23
CA ASP A 7 14.05 3.78 -0.63
C ASP A 7 12.56 4.10 -0.35
N SER A 8 12.28 4.87 0.70
CA SER A 8 10.92 5.31 1.00
C SER A 8 10.40 6.27 -0.05
N PRO A 9 9.17 6.07 -0.54
CA PRO A 9 8.51 7.03 -1.43
C PRO A 9 8.45 8.45 -0.87
N LEU A 10 8.39 8.60 0.47
CA LEU A 10 8.33 9.89 1.15
C LEU A 10 9.61 10.73 0.92
N PHE A 11 10.76 10.08 0.84
CA PHE A 11 12.06 10.73 0.66
C PHE A 11 12.60 10.60 -0.76
N ARG A 12 11.76 10.26 -1.74
CA ARG A 12 12.17 10.10 -3.14
C ARG A 12 12.89 11.31 -3.67
N GLY A 13 14.07 11.08 -4.28
CA GLY A 13 14.91 12.12 -4.89
C GLY A 13 15.59 13.05 -3.87
N MET A 14 15.67 12.65 -2.59
CA MET A 14 16.44 13.35 -1.56
C MET A 14 17.76 12.60 -1.33
N THR A 15 18.84 13.35 -1.11
CA THR A 15 20.13 12.79 -0.68
C THR A 15 20.07 12.39 0.79
N GLY A 16 21.06 11.65 1.29
CA GLY A 16 21.14 11.33 2.73
C GLY A 16 21.23 12.58 3.61
N GLU A 17 21.97 13.60 3.16
CA GLU A 17 22.08 14.88 3.86
C GLU A 17 20.76 15.65 3.86
N ASP A 18 20.02 15.63 2.74
CA ASP A 18 18.70 16.24 2.65
C ASP A 18 17.73 15.60 3.66
N ILE A 19 17.76 14.26 3.75
CA ILE A 19 16.92 13.51 4.71
C ILE A 19 17.29 13.88 6.14
N GLU A 20 18.58 13.93 6.48
CA GLU A 20 19.03 14.34 7.82
C GLU A 20 18.57 15.76 8.17
N CYS A 21 18.73 16.69 7.25
CA CYS A 21 18.25 18.06 7.44
C CYS A 21 16.74 18.11 7.62
N CYS A 22 16.01 17.35 6.83
CA CYS A 22 14.55 17.25 6.92
C CYS A 22 14.11 16.68 8.28
N LEU A 23 14.73 15.60 8.75
CA LEU A 23 14.41 14.96 10.03
C LEU A 23 14.73 15.89 11.22
N LYS A 24 15.84 16.61 11.18
CA LYS A 24 16.19 17.61 12.20
C LYS A 24 15.18 18.77 12.21
N CYS A 25 14.83 19.29 11.05
CA CYS A 25 13.91 20.42 10.91
C CYS A 25 12.48 20.05 11.32
N SER A 26 12.05 18.82 11.08
CA SER A 26 10.73 18.31 11.44
C SER A 26 10.62 17.86 12.90
N HIS A 27 11.70 17.84 13.65
CA HIS A 27 11.77 17.23 14.99
C HIS A 27 11.31 15.76 14.99
N ALA A 28 11.55 15.04 13.89
CA ALA A 28 11.19 13.65 13.74
C ALA A 28 11.93 12.77 14.76
N GLN A 29 11.22 11.81 15.33
CA GLN A 29 11.73 10.91 16.35
C GLN A 29 11.71 9.46 15.87
N SER A 30 12.80 8.74 16.09
CA SER A 30 12.87 7.30 15.87
C SER A 30 12.66 6.56 17.17
N VAL A 31 11.59 5.78 17.25
CA VAL A 31 11.19 5.03 18.45
C VAL A 31 11.29 3.54 18.17
N ARG A 32 11.71 2.75 19.15
CA ARG A 32 11.69 1.29 19.13
C ARG A 32 10.46 0.80 19.86
N TYR A 33 9.86 -0.25 19.31
CA TYR A 33 8.71 -0.95 19.87
C TYR A 33 9.05 -2.43 19.96
N ASP A 34 8.80 -3.03 21.09
CA ASP A 34 8.89 -4.47 21.26
C ASP A 34 7.73 -5.17 20.56
N LYS A 35 7.86 -6.48 20.35
CA LYS A 35 6.75 -7.26 19.79
C LYS A 35 5.50 -7.07 20.66
N ASP A 36 4.35 -6.92 20.00
CA ASP A 36 3.03 -6.72 20.59
C ASP A 36 2.84 -5.36 21.30
N GLU A 37 3.84 -4.46 21.26
CA GLU A 37 3.72 -3.09 21.78
C GLU A 37 2.86 -2.22 20.87
N MET A 38 2.02 -1.38 21.48
CA MET A 38 1.11 -0.47 20.77
C MET A 38 1.87 0.77 20.29
N ILE A 39 1.72 1.10 19.01
CA ILE A 39 2.31 2.30 18.40
C ILE A 39 1.34 3.47 18.53
N PHE A 40 0.06 3.22 18.32
CA PHE A 40 -1.07 4.08 18.67
C PHE A 40 -2.32 3.22 18.91
N CYS A 41 -3.23 3.72 19.73
CA CYS A 41 -4.49 3.08 20.06
C CYS A 41 -5.66 3.70 19.30
N GLN A 42 -6.74 2.96 19.18
CA GLN A 42 -8.03 3.54 18.79
C GLN A 42 -8.45 4.59 19.82
N GLY A 43 -8.90 5.76 19.36
CA GLY A 43 -9.24 6.90 20.21
C GLY A 43 -8.08 7.87 20.47
N ASP A 44 -6.82 7.51 20.17
CA ASP A 44 -5.70 8.45 20.26
C ASP A 44 -5.80 9.53 19.19
N ALA A 45 -5.28 10.73 19.48
CA ALA A 45 -5.21 11.82 18.51
C ALA A 45 -4.11 11.56 17.45
N PRO A 46 -4.42 11.68 16.12
CA PRO A 46 -3.44 11.46 15.07
C PRO A 46 -2.51 12.65 14.88
N GLU A 47 -1.53 12.78 15.74
CA GLU A 47 -0.58 13.90 15.79
C GLU A 47 0.72 13.65 15.00
N LYS A 48 0.97 12.41 14.56
CA LYS A 48 2.24 12.01 13.96
C LYS A 48 2.03 11.12 12.74
N LEU A 49 2.76 11.43 11.67
CA LEU A 49 2.93 10.50 10.56
C LEU A 49 3.95 9.43 10.95
N SER A 50 3.59 8.17 10.77
CA SER A 50 4.43 7.02 11.10
C SER A 50 5.01 6.38 9.85
N VAL A 51 6.33 6.10 9.85
CA VAL A 51 7.07 5.46 8.76
C VAL A 51 7.84 4.27 9.34
N LEU A 52 7.67 3.09 8.78
CA LEU A 52 8.43 1.91 9.17
C LEU A 52 9.90 2.06 8.76
N ILE A 53 10.83 1.96 9.73
CA ILE A 53 12.28 1.90 9.45
C ILE A 53 12.72 0.44 9.32
N ASP A 54 12.23 -0.41 10.23
CA ASP A 54 12.64 -1.81 10.35
C ASP A 54 11.58 -2.59 11.16
N GLY A 55 11.38 -3.88 10.86
CA GLY A 55 10.42 -4.74 11.52
C GLY A 55 9.11 -4.92 10.73
N ALA A 56 8.00 -5.06 11.44
CA ALA A 56 6.66 -5.20 10.85
C ALA A 56 5.58 -4.67 11.80
N VAL A 57 4.55 -4.03 11.24
CA VAL A 57 3.43 -3.44 11.98
C VAL A 57 2.11 -3.98 11.44
N ALA A 58 1.21 -4.37 12.33
CA ALA A 58 -0.17 -4.70 12.02
C ALA A 58 -1.09 -3.53 12.41
N VAL A 59 -1.83 -3.00 11.44
CA VAL A 59 -2.92 -2.06 11.69
C VAL A 59 -4.21 -2.88 11.81
N CYS A 60 -4.90 -2.76 12.91
CA CYS A 60 -6.00 -3.63 13.28
C CYS A 60 -7.24 -2.85 13.70
N ASN A 61 -8.38 -3.52 13.58
CA ASN A 61 -9.64 -3.09 14.12
C ASN A 61 -10.28 -4.27 14.88
N ASP A 62 -10.83 -4.00 16.04
CA ASP A 62 -11.59 -4.99 16.80
C ASP A 62 -13.07 -4.77 16.56
N SER A 63 -13.77 -5.82 16.16
CA SER A 63 -15.22 -5.79 16.02
C SER A 63 -15.90 -5.85 17.38
N THR A 64 -17.17 -5.46 17.45
CA THR A 64 -17.97 -5.44 18.67
C THR A 64 -18.10 -6.82 19.34
N ASP A 65 -17.89 -7.90 18.60
CA ASP A 65 -17.85 -9.29 19.09
C ASP A 65 -16.45 -9.74 19.55
N GLY A 66 -15.48 -8.81 19.62
CA GLY A 66 -14.12 -9.06 20.09
C GLY A 66 -13.20 -9.75 19.07
N ARG A 67 -13.62 -9.84 17.80
CA ARG A 67 -12.76 -10.40 16.75
C ARG A 67 -11.81 -9.34 16.22
N ARG A 68 -10.52 -9.67 16.27
CA ARG A 68 -9.47 -8.86 15.63
C ARG A 68 -9.49 -9.02 14.12
N SER A 69 -9.53 -7.91 13.40
CA SER A 69 -9.38 -7.83 11.94
C SER A 69 -8.12 -7.04 11.59
N ILE A 70 -7.25 -7.62 10.77
CA ILE A 70 -6.07 -6.91 10.25
C ILE A 70 -6.52 -6.08 9.04
N VAL A 71 -6.44 -4.77 9.18
CA VAL A 71 -6.77 -3.80 8.12
C VAL A 71 -5.61 -3.64 7.14
N ALA A 72 -4.38 -3.62 7.66
CA ALA A 72 -3.16 -3.54 6.86
C ALA A 72 -1.96 -4.16 7.59
N SER A 73 -1.07 -4.80 6.84
CA SER A 73 0.26 -5.23 7.29
C SER A 73 1.31 -4.35 6.62
N ILE A 74 2.18 -3.75 7.43
CA ILE A 74 3.26 -2.87 6.99
C ILE A 74 4.58 -3.61 7.24
N GLU A 75 5.24 -4.05 6.18
CA GLU A 75 6.40 -4.94 6.28
C GLU A 75 7.63 -4.40 5.55
N LYS A 76 7.43 -3.42 4.65
CA LYS A 76 8.56 -2.88 3.89
C LYS A 76 9.09 -1.61 4.54
N PRO A 77 10.41 -1.52 4.78
CA PRO A 77 11.02 -0.27 5.22
C PRO A 77 10.63 0.90 4.31
N GLY A 78 10.28 2.02 4.91
CA GLY A 78 9.83 3.22 4.21
C GLY A 78 8.32 3.30 3.95
N GLU A 79 7.54 2.27 4.26
CA GLU A 79 6.08 2.33 4.21
C GLU A 79 5.50 3.22 5.30
N LEU A 80 4.44 3.94 4.93
CA LEU A 80 3.69 4.84 5.81
C LEU A 80 2.43 4.16 6.32
N PHE A 81 2.05 4.47 7.55
CA PHE A 81 0.80 4.02 8.15
C PHE A 81 0.21 5.09 9.08
N GLY A 82 -1.11 5.06 9.26
CA GLY A 82 -1.86 6.05 10.04
C GLY A 82 -1.99 7.42 9.37
N GLU A 83 -1.40 7.63 8.19
CA GLU A 83 -1.36 8.91 7.47
C GLU A 83 -2.76 9.42 7.10
N VAL A 84 -3.69 8.53 6.83
CA VAL A 84 -5.07 8.89 6.45
C VAL A 84 -5.72 9.73 7.54
N PHE A 85 -5.63 9.31 8.81
CA PHE A 85 -6.21 10.02 9.94
C PHE A 85 -5.52 11.36 10.18
N VAL A 86 -4.20 11.41 10.02
CA VAL A 86 -3.39 12.63 10.17
C VAL A 86 -3.83 13.70 9.16
N PHE A 87 -4.01 13.33 7.89
CA PHE A 87 -4.27 14.30 6.81
C PHE A 87 -5.76 14.56 6.56
N LEU A 88 -6.66 13.66 6.94
CA LEU A 88 -8.09 13.94 6.94
C LEU A 88 -8.53 14.85 8.11
N GLY A 89 -7.63 15.15 9.04
CA GLY A 89 -7.95 15.98 10.20
C GLY A 89 -8.92 15.30 11.16
N GLN A 90 -8.93 13.97 11.17
CA GLN A 90 -9.72 13.21 12.14
C GLN A 90 -9.24 13.51 13.56
N LYS A 91 -10.17 13.51 14.51
CA LYS A 91 -9.85 13.78 15.90
C LYS A 91 -9.17 12.61 16.58
N GLU A 92 -9.49 11.39 16.12
CA GLU A 92 -9.09 10.13 16.75
C GLU A 92 -8.79 9.08 15.69
N TYR A 93 -7.91 8.14 16.00
CA TYR A 93 -7.72 6.93 15.20
C TYR A 93 -8.93 6.00 15.34
N GLU A 94 -9.47 5.53 14.23
CA GLU A 94 -10.52 4.50 14.20
C GLU A 94 -9.94 3.07 14.35
N HIS A 95 -8.63 2.93 14.22
CA HIS A 95 -7.88 1.68 14.27
C HIS A 95 -6.74 1.80 15.26
N TYR A 96 -6.14 0.69 15.64
CA TYR A 96 -4.88 0.69 16.38
C TYR A 96 -3.75 0.08 15.55
N ALA A 97 -2.52 0.43 15.88
CA ALA A 97 -1.32 -0.15 15.27
C ALA A 97 -0.44 -0.77 16.33
N GLN A 98 0.00 -2.01 16.07
CA GLN A 98 0.80 -2.82 16.96
C GLN A 98 2.02 -3.37 16.22
N ALA A 99 3.17 -3.39 16.88
CA ALA A 99 4.37 -4.02 16.35
C ALA A 99 4.18 -5.55 16.30
N ALA A 100 4.19 -6.13 15.10
CA ALA A 100 4.04 -7.59 14.92
C ALA A 100 5.34 -8.34 15.27
N VAL A 101 6.46 -7.67 15.18
CA VAL A 101 7.80 -8.09 15.62
C VAL A 101 8.52 -6.87 16.20
N PRO A 102 9.66 -7.02 16.90
CA PRO A 102 10.44 -5.85 17.34
C PRO A 102 10.68 -4.91 16.17
N SER A 103 10.23 -3.66 16.30
CA SER A 103 10.15 -2.71 15.19
C SER A 103 10.72 -1.36 15.54
N ARG A 104 11.16 -0.62 14.53
CA ARG A 104 11.62 0.76 14.67
C ARG A 104 10.82 1.66 13.74
N ILE A 105 10.20 2.67 14.31
CA ILE A 105 9.28 3.58 13.63
C ILE A 105 9.84 5.00 13.68
N LEU A 106 9.76 5.70 12.56
CA LEU A 106 10.00 7.14 12.49
C LEU A 106 8.65 7.84 12.63
N HIS A 107 8.56 8.74 13.60
CA HIS A 107 7.42 9.62 13.80
C HIS A 107 7.77 11.04 13.37
N ILE A 108 6.99 11.60 12.46
CA ILE A 108 7.12 12.97 11.98
C ILE A 108 5.90 13.74 12.48
N PRO A 109 6.06 14.81 13.30
CA PRO A 109 4.95 15.61 13.78
C PRO A 109 4.07 16.15 12.65
N ARG A 110 2.75 16.07 12.82
CA ARG A 110 1.76 16.53 11.84
C ARG A 110 1.94 18.00 11.48
N GLU A 111 2.28 18.83 12.45
CA GLU A 111 2.47 20.28 12.30
C GLU A 111 3.51 20.61 11.23
N TYR A 112 4.51 19.75 11.04
CA TYR A 112 5.53 19.93 10.01
C TYR A 112 4.95 19.95 8.60
N PHE A 113 3.85 19.25 8.35
CA PHE A 113 3.21 19.21 7.02
C PHE A 113 2.27 20.39 6.79
N TYR A 114 1.83 21.08 7.84
CA TYR A 114 0.87 22.20 7.77
C TYR A 114 1.52 23.57 7.99
N SER A 115 2.72 23.62 8.55
CA SER A 115 3.44 24.86 8.77
C SER A 115 4.40 25.17 7.62
N THR A 116 4.58 26.44 7.32
CA THR A 116 5.69 26.86 6.45
C THR A 116 6.97 26.88 7.25
N CYS A 117 8.00 26.16 6.78
CA CYS A 117 9.32 26.27 7.36
C CYS A 117 9.81 27.73 7.23
N GLY A 118 10.08 28.40 8.33
CA GLY A 118 10.54 29.80 8.34
C GLY A 118 11.84 30.08 7.58
N LYS A 119 12.51 29.01 7.10
CA LYS A 119 13.74 29.07 6.29
C LYS A 119 13.50 28.78 4.80
N ALA A 120 12.24 28.76 4.31
CA ALA A 120 11.91 28.39 2.91
C ALA A 120 12.63 27.11 2.44
N CYS A 121 12.62 26.08 3.27
CA CYS A 121 13.42 24.88 3.13
C CYS A 121 12.97 24.07 1.90
N VAL A 122 13.84 23.88 0.93
CA VAL A 122 13.59 23.08 -0.29
C VAL A 122 13.18 21.64 0.06
N TYR A 123 13.70 21.09 1.15
CA TYR A 123 13.41 19.74 1.62
C TYR A 123 11.96 19.57 2.09
N HIS A 124 11.41 20.61 2.73
CA HIS A 124 10.01 20.60 3.18
C HIS A 124 9.06 20.55 1.97
N ALA A 125 9.27 21.43 0.98
CA ALA A 125 8.46 21.43 -0.24
C ALA A 125 8.53 20.08 -0.97
N LYS A 126 9.71 19.44 -1.00
CA LYS A 126 9.93 18.14 -1.62
C LYS A 126 9.22 17.01 -0.86
N LEU A 127 9.25 17.04 0.49
CA LEU A 127 8.53 16.08 1.31
C LEU A 127 7.01 16.16 1.07
N ILE A 128 6.46 17.37 1.02
CA ILE A 128 5.04 17.60 0.74
C ILE A 128 4.69 17.12 -0.68
N ALA A 129 5.51 17.43 -1.68
CA ALA A 129 5.31 16.97 -3.05
C ALA A 129 5.32 15.43 -3.14
N ASN A 130 6.25 14.77 -2.44
CA ASN A 130 6.30 13.31 -2.36
C ASN A 130 5.07 12.74 -1.66
N MET A 131 4.58 13.39 -0.60
CA MET A 131 3.36 12.98 0.09
C MET A 131 2.13 13.06 -0.82
N LEU A 132 1.98 14.14 -1.59
CA LEU A 132 0.94 14.27 -2.60
C LEU A 132 1.03 13.17 -3.66
N ALA A 133 2.25 12.84 -4.12
CA ALA A 133 2.46 11.76 -5.07
C ALA A 133 2.06 10.39 -4.49
N ILE A 134 2.35 10.13 -3.21
CA ILE A 134 1.92 8.90 -2.52
C ILE A 134 0.40 8.80 -2.48
N PHE A 135 -0.30 9.87 -2.10
CA PHE A 135 -1.77 9.89 -2.07
C PHE A 135 -2.36 9.74 -3.46
N ALA A 136 -1.80 10.40 -4.47
CA ALA A 136 -2.24 10.24 -5.86
C ALA A 136 -2.07 8.80 -6.35
N GLN A 137 -0.96 8.15 -6.03
CA GLN A 137 -0.74 6.73 -6.35
C GLN A 137 -1.71 5.81 -5.64
N LYS A 138 -1.98 6.02 -4.33
CA LYS A 138 -2.97 5.25 -3.57
C LYS A 138 -4.38 5.42 -4.16
N ALA A 139 -4.78 6.65 -4.46
CA ALA A 139 -6.07 6.95 -5.08
C ALA A 139 -6.21 6.31 -6.46
N TYR A 140 -5.17 6.38 -7.30
CA TYR A 140 -5.15 5.74 -8.61
C TYR A 140 -5.29 4.21 -8.50
N TYR A 141 -4.52 3.57 -7.61
CA TYR A 141 -4.60 2.14 -7.36
C TYR A 141 -6.00 1.70 -6.89
N LEU A 142 -6.57 2.43 -5.91
CA LEU A 142 -7.92 2.14 -5.41
C LEU A 142 -8.97 2.30 -6.51
N ASN A 143 -8.84 3.33 -7.35
CA ASN A 143 -9.75 3.57 -8.46
C ASN A 143 -9.68 2.45 -9.51
N GLN A 144 -8.47 1.99 -9.86
CA GLN A 144 -8.29 0.83 -10.74
C GLN A 144 -8.89 -0.44 -10.12
N LYS A 145 -8.64 -0.68 -8.83
CA LYS A 145 -9.22 -1.84 -8.13
C LYS A 145 -10.75 -1.82 -8.17
N ILE A 146 -11.36 -0.66 -7.88
CA ILE A 146 -12.80 -0.48 -7.96
C ILE A 146 -13.32 -0.79 -9.37
N GLN A 147 -12.67 -0.27 -10.40
CA GLN A 147 -13.06 -0.55 -11.79
C GLN A 147 -12.99 -2.03 -12.15
N ILE A 148 -12.00 -2.78 -11.61
CA ILE A 148 -11.88 -4.21 -11.84
C ILE A 148 -12.99 -4.98 -11.12
N ILE A 149 -13.19 -4.72 -9.82
CA ILE A 149 -14.19 -5.46 -9.03
C ILE A 149 -15.63 -5.12 -9.42
N SER A 150 -15.89 -3.96 -10.04
CA SER A 150 -17.20 -3.52 -10.53
C SER A 150 -17.57 -4.13 -11.89
N CYS A 151 -16.69 -4.88 -12.55
CA CYS A 151 -17.06 -5.60 -13.76
C CYS A 151 -18.18 -6.61 -13.48
N ALA A 152 -19.13 -6.75 -14.41
CA ALA A 152 -20.35 -7.54 -14.22
C ALA A 152 -20.07 -9.05 -14.07
N THR A 153 -19.07 -9.58 -14.78
CA THR A 153 -18.77 -11.00 -14.77
C THR A 153 -17.35 -11.27 -14.25
N LEU A 154 -17.13 -12.48 -13.69
CA LEU A 154 -15.80 -12.91 -13.28
C LEU A 154 -14.80 -12.92 -14.45
N ARG A 155 -15.25 -13.32 -15.63
CA ARG A 155 -14.46 -13.29 -16.86
C ARG A 155 -13.97 -11.88 -17.18
N GLN A 156 -14.83 -10.88 -17.11
CA GLN A 156 -14.45 -9.49 -17.32
C GLN A 156 -13.48 -8.99 -16.25
N LYS A 157 -13.68 -9.36 -14.97
CA LYS A 157 -12.73 -9.03 -13.89
C LYS A 157 -11.35 -9.59 -14.17
N ILE A 158 -11.28 -10.87 -14.61
CA ILE A 158 -10.02 -11.53 -14.97
C ILE A 158 -9.39 -10.85 -16.18
N ALA A 159 -10.16 -10.60 -17.24
CA ALA A 159 -9.64 -9.92 -18.43
C ALA A 159 -9.07 -8.54 -18.08
N LYS A 160 -9.78 -7.77 -17.26
CA LYS A 160 -9.39 -6.41 -16.89
C LYS A 160 -8.11 -6.40 -16.05
N ILE A 161 -8.00 -7.24 -15.00
CA ILE A 161 -6.77 -7.30 -14.20
C ILE A 161 -5.56 -7.74 -15.05
N LEU A 162 -5.74 -8.67 -15.98
CA LEU A 162 -4.67 -9.12 -16.87
C LEU A 162 -4.22 -8.03 -17.85
N LEU A 163 -5.12 -7.15 -18.28
CA LEU A 163 -4.81 -6.04 -19.18
C LEU A 163 -4.20 -4.83 -18.45
N GLU A 164 -4.61 -4.57 -17.22
CA GLU A 164 -4.15 -3.41 -16.43
C GLU A 164 -2.77 -3.67 -15.78
N TYR A 165 -2.60 -4.85 -15.19
CA TYR A 165 -1.36 -5.22 -14.50
C TYR A 165 -0.43 -6.07 -15.36
N GLY A 166 -0.93 -6.55 -16.51
CA GLY A 166 -0.18 -7.40 -17.41
C GLY A 166 0.86 -6.62 -18.20
N LYS A 167 2.08 -7.18 -18.24
CA LYS A 167 3.08 -6.71 -19.21
C LYS A 167 2.87 -7.52 -20.49
N ALA A 168 2.77 -6.84 -21.63
CA ALA A 168 2.79 -7.51 -22.93
C ALA A 168 4.18 -8.12 -23.16
N GLY A 169 4.26 -9.40 -23.55
CA GLY A 169 5.51 -10.04 -23.92
C GLY A 169 5.71 -11.44 -23.31
N GLU A 170 6.95 -11.90 -23.28
CA GLU A 170 7.34 -13.25 -22.83
C GLU A 170 7.26 -13.45 -21.30
N SER A 171 7.08 -12.37 -20.53
CA SER A 171 6.90 -12.44 -19.09
C SER A 171 5.44 -12.72 -18.72
N PRO A 172 5.15 -13.41 -17.61
CA PRO A 172 3.78 -13.58 -17.15
C PRO A 172 3.13 -12.22 -16.89
N ALA A 173 1.90 -12.04 -17.35
CA ALA A 173 1.14 -10.83 -17.14
C ALA A 173 0.91 -10.59 -15.65
N ILE A 174 0.64 -11.67 -14.90
CA ILE A 174 0.46 -11.63 -13.45
C ILE A 174 1.22 -12.79 -12.82
N THR A 175 1.93 -12.48 -11.72
CA THR A 175 2.65 -13.45 -10.89
C THR A 175 1.89 -13.84 -9.61
N MET A 176 0.76 -13.19 -9.33
CA MET A 176 -0.11 -13.53 -8.21
C MET A 176 -0.50 -15.00 -8.26
N ASN A 177 -0.46 -15.68 -7.12
CA ASN A 177 -1.05 -17.00 -7.00
C ASN A 177 -2.59 -16.93 -7.05
N ARG A 178 -3.25 -18.09 -7.14
CA ARG A 178 -4.71 -18.13 -7.31
C ARG A 178 -5.49 -17.65 -6.09
N GLU A 179 -4.91 -17.76 -4.91
CA GLU A 179 -5.50 -17.30 -3.66
C GLU A 179 -5.45 -15.78 -3.59
N GLU A 180 -4.27 -15.21 -3.78
CA GLU A 180 -4.06 -13.76 -3.86
C GLU A 180 -4.94 -13.10 -4.94
N MET A 181 -5.08 -13.74 -6.10
CA MET A 181 -5.92 -13.22 -7.18
C MET A 181 -7.41 -13.32 -6.84
N ALA A 182 -7.85 -14.38 -6.17
CA ALA A 182 -9.23 -14.55 -5.74
C ALA A 182 -9.61 -13.50 -4.68
N ASP A 183 -8.73 -13.26 -3.72
CA ASP A 183 -8.88 -12.23 -2.69
C ASP A 183 -8.90 -10.82 -3.33
N PHE A 184 -7.98 -10.55 -4.25
CA PHE A 184 -7.95 -9.28 -4.97
C PHE A 184 -9.26 -8.98 -5.71
N LEU A 185 -9.81 -10.00 -6.40
CA LEU A 185 -11.05 -9.90 -7.18
C LEU A 185 -12.33 -10.04 -6.33
N ASN A 186 -12.17 -10.32 -5.04
CA ASN A 186 -13.25 -10.61 -4.09
C ASN A 186 -14.19 -11.71 -4.62
N VAL A 187 -13.61 -12.89 -4.95
CA VAL A 187 -14.34 -14.05 -5.45
C VAL A 187 -13.84 -15.35 -4.83
N ALA A 188 -14.69 -16.40 -4.84
CA ALA A 188 -14.26 -17.70 -4.35
C ALA A 188 -13.18 -18.31 -5.25
N ARG A 189 -12.05 -18.77 -4.68
CA ARG A 189 -10.93 -19.41 -5.39
C ARG A 189 -11.35 -20.54 -6.34
N PRO A 190 -12.30 -21.45 -6.00
CA PRO A 190 -12.78 -22.45 -6.92
C PRO A 190 -13.45 -21.87 -8.18
N SER A 191 -14.19 -20.79 -8.04
CA SER A 191 -14.84 -20.09 -9.17
C SER A 191 -13.82 -19.44 -10.08
N LEU A 192 -12.81 -18.76 -9.50
CA LEU A 192 -11.67 -18.21 -10.27
C LEU A 192 -10.94 -19.31 -11.03
N SER A 193 -10.64 -20.44 -10.38
CA SER A 193 -9.92 -21.54 -11.00
C SER A 193 -10.68 -22.13 -12.19
N ARG A 194 -11.97 -22.34 -12.06
CA ARG A 194 -12.83 -22.85 -13.16
C ARG A 194 -12.87 -21.88 -14.34
N GLU A 195 -13.01 -20.59 -14.08
CA GLU A 195 -13.07 -19.59 -15.15
C GLU A 195 -11.73 -19.44 -15.87
N LEU A 196 -10.61 -19.47 -15.15
CA LEU A 196 -9.28 -19.46 -15.75
C LEU A 196 -9.02 -20.68 -16.64
N MET A 197 -9.51 -21.86 -16.27
CA MET A 197 -9.42 -23.07 -17.08
C MET A 197 -10.22 -22.92 -18.39
N ARG A 198 -11.46 -22.41 -18.31
CA ARG A 198 -12.27 -22.14 -19.52
C ARG A 198 -11.60 -21.11 -20.43
N MET A 199 -11.10 -20.02 -19.88
CA MET A 199 -10.38 -19.02 -20.68
C MET A 199 -9.09 -19.58 -21.31
N GLN A 200 -8.45 -20.55 -20.67
CA GLN A 200 -7.30 -21.26 -21.24
C GLN A 200 -7.71 -22.20 -22.38
N GLU A 201 -8.80 -22.95 -22.24
CA GLU A 201 -9.35 -23.81 -23.29
C GLU A 201 -9.74 -22.99 -24.53
N GLU A 202 -10.23 -21.76 -24.33
CA GLU A 202 -10.55 -20.82 -25.40
C GLU A 202 -9.31 -20.09 -25.97
N GLY A 203 -8.11 -20.37 -25.45
CA GLY A 203 -6.86 -19.74 -25.91
C GLY A 203 -6.64 -18.29 -25.49
N LEU A 204 -7.50 -17.74 -24.62
CA LEU A 204 -7.43 -16.36 -24.17
C LEU A 204 -6.29 -16.10 -23.16
N VAL A 205 -5.94 -17.13 -22.38
CA VAL A 205 -4.88 -17.08 -21.39
C VAL A 205 -4.08 -18.39 -21.41
N LYS A 206 -2.83 -18.35 -20.93
CA LYS A 206 -2.00 -19.52 -20.67
C LYS A 206 -1.57 -19.50 -19.22
N VAL A 207 -2.08 -20.45 -18.43
CA VAL A 207 -1.75 -20.59 -17.01
C VAL A 207 -0.57 -21.54 -16.85
N THR A 208 0.47 -21.10 -16.14
CA THR A 208 1.69 -21.88 -15.86
C THR A 208 2.06 -21.77 -14.37
N LYS A 209 3.08 -22.53 -13.96
CA LYS A 209 3.67 -22.39 -12.61
C LYS A 209 4.31 -21.01 -12.35
N ARG A 210 4.68 -20.30 -13.42
CA ARG A 210 5.32 -18.97 -13.34
C ARG A 210 4.30 -17.82 -13.29
N GLY A 211 3.02 -18.09 -13.56
CA GLY A 211 1.95 -17.10 -13.62
C GLY A 211 1.05 -17.27 -14.84
N ILE A 212 0.27 -16.25 -15.12
CA ILE A 212 -0.70 -16.22 -16.21
C ILE A 212 -0.14 -15.36 -17.35
N PHE A 213 -0.15 -15.91 -18.56
CA PHE A 213 0.27 -15.22 -19.78
C PHE A 213 -0.95 -14.88 -20.63
N VAL A 214 -0.87 -13.79 -21.36
CA VAL A 214 -1.88 -13.31 -22.31
C VAL A 214 -1.31 -13.47 -23.73
N PRO A 215 -1.72 -14.50 -24.50
CA PRO A 215 -1.23 -14.71 -25.86
C PRO A 215 -1.66 -13.60 -26.82
N ASP A 216 -2.92 -13.17 -26.72
CA ASP A 216 -3.50 -12.11 -27.55
C ASP A 216 -4.28 -11.11 -26.67
N SER A 217 -3.71 -9.93 -26.49
CA SER A 217 -4.34 -8.86 -25.71
C SER A 217 -5.57 -8.26 -26.41
N LEU A 218 -5.64 -8.33 -27.73
CA LEU A 218 -6.80 -7.83 -28.49
C LEU A 218 -8.02 -8.74 -28.29
N ALA A 219 -7.81 -10.06 -28.32
CA ALA A 219 -8.87 -11.03 -28.00
C ALA A 219 -9.39 -10.82 -26.57
N LEU A 220 -8.48 -10.57 -25.62
CA LEU A 220 -8.86 -10.33 -24.22
C LEU A 220 -9.62 -9.01 -24.05
N ARG A 221 -9.28 -7.95 -24.79
CA ARG A 221 -10.00 -6.67 -24.79
C ARG A 221 -11.45 -6.77 -25.26
N LYS A 222 -11.76 -7.71 -26.16
CA LYS A 222 -13.13 -7.91 -26.67
C LYS A 222 -14.10 -8.47 -25.63
N ILE A 223 -13.59 -8.91 -24.46
CA ILE A 223 -14.39 -9.43 -23.35
C ILE A 223 -14.96 -8.28 -22.49
N LEU A 224 -14.31 -7.12 -22.49
CA LEU A 224 -14.71 -5.94 -21.72
C LEU A 224 -15.83 -5.17 -22.40
#